data_345ed47fe17c95ae376e467fbff3432e
#
_entry.id   345ed47fe17c95ae376e467fbff3432e
#
_cell.length_a   1.000
_cell.length_b   1.000
_cell.length_c   1.000
_cell.angle_alpha   90.00
_cell.angle_beta   90.00
_cell.angle_gamma   90.00
#
_symmetry.space_group_name_H-M   'P 1'
#
loop_
_entity.id
_entity.type
_entity.pdbx_description
1 polymer ?
#
loop_
_entity_poly.entity_id
_entity_poly.type
_entity_poly.pdbx_seq_one_letter_code
_entity_poly.pdbx_strand_id
1 'polypeptide(L)'
;PSLGGASGFGYTLAEQFSLATNATDASLVPMTLSGKWHAFSSALSGVSLPVYVSVPEKGFAESLLFTHRGLSGPSILQLSNYWRLGDAISIDLAPSEGLAEVLLSAKKTNPNKSINGVLSEFFPKSLLSALQAQWWPALADSTLHEIKNQQLQIIGWQLNNWSLVPSGTEGYRTAEVT
;
A
#
# COMPACT_ATOMS: atom_id res chain seq x y z
N PRO A 1 -19.27 13.28 2.65
CA PRO A 1 -17.87 13.71 2.70
C PRO A 1 -17.47 14.17 4.10
N SER A 2 -16.25 13.86 4.51
CA SER A 2 -15.72 14.16 5.84
C SER A 2 -15.34 15.63 6.04
N LEU A 3 -15.34 16.42 4.98
CA LEU A 3 -15.05 17.85 5.04
C LEU A 3 -16.19 18.59 5.75
N GLY A 4 -15.85 19.34 6.81
CA GLY A 4 -16.84 20.13 7.56
C GLY A 4 -17.62 21.07 6.63
N GLY A 5 -18.97 20.98 6.72
CA GLY A 5 -19.87 21.74 5.88
C GLY A 5 -20.30 21.06 4.57
N ALA A 6 -19.72 19.92 4.22
CA ALA A 6 -20.22 19.14 3.08
C ALA A 6 -21.58 18.51 3.39
N SER A 7 -22.56 18.73 2.53
CA SER A 7 -23.94 18.24 2.68
C SER A 7 -24.51 17.78 1.34
N GLY A 8 -25.61 17.05 1.37
CA GLY A 8 -26.36 16.67 0.18
C GLY A 8 -27.12 17.80 -0.52
N PHE A 9 -26.89 19.06 -0.13
CA PHE A 9 -27.63 20.21 -0.63
C PHE A 9 -27.61 20.34 -2.16
N GLY A 10 -26.47 20.07 -2.79
CA GLY A 10 -26.35 20.08 -4.25
C GLY A 10 -27.26 19.07 -4.94
N TYR A 11 -27.42 17.88 -4.39
CA TYR A 11 -28.35 16.86 -4.90
C TYR A 11 -29.78 17.24 -4.70
N THR A 12 -30.13 17.79 -3.52
CA THR A 12 -31.48 18.34 -3.26
C THR A 12 -31.84 19.46 -4.25
N LEU A 13 -30.87 20.32 -4.56
CA LEU A 13 -31.07 21.40 -5.55
C LEU A 13 -31.26 20.84 -6.96
N ALA A 14 -30.42 19.85 -7.37
CA ALA A 14 -30.59 19.20 -8.66
C ALA A 14 -31.95 18.51 -8.80
N GLU A 15 -32.42 17.83 -7.77
CA GLU A 15 -33.77 17.24 -7.73
C GLU A 15 -34.88 18.28 -7.86
N GLN A 16 -34.75 19.42 -7.16
CA GLN A 16 -35.69 20.54 -7.24
C GLN A 16 -35.84 21.07 -8.67
N PHE A 17 -34.75 21.07 -9.44
CA PHE A 17 -34.73 21.48 -10.84
C PHE A 17 -34.94 20.35 -11.83
N SER A 18 -35.35 19.16 -11.36
CA SER A 18 -35.55 17.94 -12.18
C SER A 18 -34.32 17.55 -13.01
N LEU A 19 -33.12 17.83 -12.50
CA LEU A 19 -31.87 17.42 -13.10
C LEU A 19 -31.58 15.99 -12.69
N ALA A 20 -31.26 15.14 -13.67
CA ALA A 20 -30.83 13.77 -13.40
C ALA A 20 -29.45 13.77 -12.69
N THR A 21 -29.35 13.04 -11.58
CA THR A 21 -28.09 12.77 -10.89
C THR A 21 -27.73 11.30 -11.05
N ASN A 22 -26.44 11.02 -11.28
CA ASN A 22 -25.94 9.64 -11.24
C ASN A 22 -25.92 9.13 -9.79
N ALA A 23 -25.96 7.81 -9.63
CA ALA A 23 -25.72 7.19 -8.33
C ALA A 23 -24.34 7.61 -7.81
N THR A 24 -24.30 8.06 -6.56
CA THR A 24 -23.05 8.48 -5.92
C THR A 24 -22.34 7.30 -5.29
N ASP A 25 -21.01 7.32 -5.27
CA ASP A 25 -20.17 6.40 -4.54
C ASP A 25 -19.10 7.14 -3.76
N ALA A 26 -18.65 6.56 -2.65
CA ALA A 26 -17.58 7.14 -1.84
C ALA A 26 -16.26 7.12 -2.61
N SER A 27 -15.68 8.29 -2.85
CA SER A 27 -14.51 8.48 -3.68
C SER A 27 -13.41 9.23 -2.91
N LEU A 28 -12.15 9.07 -3.31
CA LEU A 28 -10.98 9.50 -2.56
C LEU A 28 -11.08 9.06 -1.09
N VAL A 29 -11.18 7.75 -0.88
CA VAL A 29 -11.50 7.13 0.40
C VAL A 29 -10.43 6.10 0.81
N PRO A 30 -10.04 6.03 2.09
CA PRO A 30 -9.13 5.00 2.58
C PRO A 30 -9.70 3.59 2.37
N MET A 31 -8.78 2.64 2.09
CA MET A 31 -9.11 1.22 1.97
C MET A 31 -8.93 0.52 3.31
N THR A 32 -9.86 -0.36 3.65
CA THR A 32 -9.80 -1.20 4.85
C THR A 32 -9.14 -2.54 4.55
N LEU A 33 -8.46 -3.09 5.54
CA LEU A 33 -7.87 -4.41 5.49
C LEU A 33 -8.49 -5.33 6.54
N SER A 34 -8.36 -6.64 6.37
CA SER A 34 -8.84 -7.65 7.31
C SER A 34 -7.74 -8.68 7.63
N GLY A 35 -7.98 -9.51 8.65
CA GLY A 35 -7.09 -10.60 9.04
C GLY A 35 -5.66 -10.13 9.35
N LYS A 36 -4.67 -10.86 8.83
CA LYS A 36 -3.25 -10.56 9.06
C LYS A 36 -2.81 -9.19 8.54
N TRP A 37 -3.40 -8.74 7.45
CA TRP A 37 -3.05 -7.46 6.85
C TRP A 37 -3.61 -6.27 7.64
N HIS A 38 -4.74 -6.44 8.33
CA HIS A 38 -5.22 -5.45 9.29
C HIS A 38 -4.24 -5.31 10.47
N ALA A 39 -3.81 -6.43 11.06
CA ALA A 39 -2.83 -6.42 12.15
C ALA A 39 -1.49 -5.78 11.70
N PHE A 40 -1.01 -6.13 10.50
CA PHE A 40 0.19 -5.55 9.89
C PHE A 40 0.08 -4.04 9.74
N SER A 41 -1.00 -3.55 9.12
CA SER A 41 -1.23 -2.11 8.90
C SER A 41 -1.38 -1.35 10.21
N SER A 42 -2.13 -1.91 11.17
CA SER A 42 -2.35 -1.29 12.47
C SER A 42 -1.03 -1.11 13.25
N ALA A 43 -0.13 -2.10 13.21
CA ALA A 43 1.19 -2.00 13.83
C ALA A 43 2.09 -0.93 13.18
N LEU A 44 1.82 -0.58 11.93
CA LEU A 44 2.54 0.43 11.15
C LEU A 44 1.80 1.76 11.06
N SER A 45 0.72 1.96 11.84
CA SER A 45 -0.09 3.18 11.77
C SER A 45 0.77 4.44 11.90
N GLY A 46 0.64 5.35 10.93
CA GLY A 46 1.42 6.59 10.83
C GLY A 46 2.69 6.46 9.96
N VAL A 47 3.10 5.25 9.59
CA VAL A 47 4.21 5.07 8.63
C VAL A 47 3.73 5.41 7.23
N SER A 48 4.49 6.26 6.54
CA SER A 48 4.23 6.68 5.17
C SER A 48 5.50 6.54 4.32
N LEU A 49 5.33 6.17 3.06
CA LEU A 49 6.44 6.07 2.10
C LEU A 49 5.93 6.28 0.66
N PRO A 50 6.80 6.80 -0.24
CA PRO A 50 6.48 6.87 -1.66
C PRO A 50 6.41 5.45 -2.24
N VAL A 51 5.37 5.18 -3.02
CA VAL A 51 5.12 3.88 -3.65
C VAL A 51 4.55 4.07 -5.05
N TYR A 52 4.46 2.99 -5.81
CA TYR A 52 3.55 2.91 -6.95
C TYR A 52 2.46 1.89 -6.64
N VAL A 53 1.20 2.32 -6.68
CA VAL A 53 0.05 1.43 -6.47
C VAL A 53 -0.76 1.32 -7.75
N SER A 54 -1.32 0.14 -8.03
CA SER A 54 -2.09 -0.06 -9.25
C SER A 54 -3.20 -1.10 -9.11
N VAL A 55 -4.20 -0.93 -9.95
CA VAL A 55 -5.14 -1.94 -10.45
C VAL A 55 -4.89 -2.12 -11.95
N PRO A 56 -5.49 -3.12 -12.63
CA PRO A 56 -5.19 -3.36 -14.05
C PRO A 56 -5.33 -2.13 -14.95
N GLU A 57 -6.31 -1.28 -14.70
CA GLU A 57 -6.62 -0.12 -15.55
C GLU A 57 -5.81 1.14 -15.21
N LYS A 58 -5.31 1.26 -13.98
CA LYS A 58 -4.74 2.52 -13.50
C LYS A 58 -3.73 2.34 -12.37
N GLY A 59 -2.72 3.24 -12.33
CA GLY A 59 -1.74 3.29 -11.27
C GLY A 59 -1.37 4.73 -10.90
N PHE A 60 -0.85 4.87 -9.66
CA PHE A 60 -0.49 6.16 -9.07
C PHE A 60 0.84 6.05 -8.31
N ALA A 61 1.77 6.97 -8.62
CA ALA A 61 3.06 7.10 -7.97
C ALA A 61 3.00 8.24 -6.96
N GLU A 62 2.60 7.93 -5.72
CA GLU A 62 2.42 8.89 -4.63
C GLU A 62 2.66 8.21 -3.27
N SER A 63 2.57 8.95 -2.18
CA SER A 63 2.73 8.38 -0.84
C SER A 63 1.55 7.49 -0.44
N LEU A 64 1.87 6.32 0.10
CA LEU A 64 0.98 5.44 0.85
C LEU A 64 1.13 5.73 2.34
N LEU A 65 0.05 5.66 3.09
CA LEU A 65 0.01 5.77 4.55
C LEU A 65 -0.64 4.52 5.14
N PHE A 66 0.06 3.85 6.05
CA PHE A 66 -0.53 2.81 6.89
C PHE A 66 -1.38 3.44 7.99
N THR A 67 -2.58 2.90 8.19
CA THR A 67 -3.51 3.34 9.25
C THR A 67 -3.93 2.16 10.12
N HIS A 68 -4.55 2.46 11.26
CA HIS A 68 -5.09 1.43 12.15
C HIS A 68 -6.22 0.59 11.54
N ARG A 69 -6.76 0.95 10.38
CA ARG A 69 -7.83 0.23 9.67
C ARG A 69 -7.37 -0.38 8.35
N GLY A 70 -6.27 0.12 7.78
CA GLY A 70 -5.79 -0.32 6.48
C GLY A 70 -4.88 0.72 5.85
N LEU A 71 -5.15 1.09 4.62
CA LEU A 71 -4.30 1.92 3.79
C LEU A 71 -4.98 3.24 3.43
N SER A 72 -4.19 4.32 3.43
CA SER A 72 -4.59 5.67 3.03
C SER A 72 -3.41 6.35 2.32
N GLY A 73 -3.45 7.67 2.26
CA GLY A 73 -2.46 8.48 1.56
C GLY A 73 -2.84 8.75 0.11
N PRO A 74 -2.22 9.73 -0.54
CA PRO A 74 -2.61 10.19 -1.87
C PRO A 74 -2.71 9.09 -2.92
N SER A 75 -1.79 8.11 -2.89
CA SER A 75 -1.81 6.98 -3.83
C SER A 75 -3.05 6.11 -3.68
N ILE A 76 -3.44 5.80 -2.45
CA ILE A 76 -4.60 4.94 -2.14
C ILE A 76 -5.92 5.69 -2.37
N LEU A 77 -5.98 6.97 -1.98
CA LEU A 77 -7.18 7.78 -2.19
C LEU A 77 -7.50 7.89 -3.68
N GLN A 78 -6.50 8.17 -4.52
CA GLN A 78 -6.70 8.22 -5.97
C GLN A 78 -7.06 6.84 -6.54
N LEU A 79 -6.41 5.77 -6.07
CA LEU A 79 -6.68 4.40 -6.54
C LEU A 79 -8.11 3.95 -6.21
N SER A 80 -8.69 4.42 -5.08
CA SER A 80 -10.03 4.05 -4.65
C SER A 80 -11.12 4.34 -5.69
N ASN A 81 -10.89 5.32 -6.58
CA ASN A 81 -11.81 5.65 -7.68
C ASN A 81 -11.86 4.57 -8.78
N TYR A 82 -10.87 3.72 -8.85
CA TYR A 82 -10.72 2.68 -9.89
C TYR A 82 -10.82 1.27 -9.33
N TRP A 83 -10.66 1.11 -8.01
CA TRP A 83 -10.75 -0.17 -7.33
C TRP A 83 -12.20 -0.59 -7.11
N ARG A 84 -12.48 -1.87 -7.28
CA ARG A 84 -13.78 -2.48 -6.97
C ARG A 84 -13.63 -3.53 -5.88
N LEU A 85 -14.71 -3.73 -5.11
CA LEU A 85 -14.70 -4.72 -4.03
C LEU A 85 -14.38 -6.12 -4.57
N GLY A 86 -13.35 -6.73 -4.01
CA GLY A 86 -12.83 -8.04 -4.42
C GLY A 86 -11.61 -7.98 -5.35
N ASP A 87 -11.29 -6.82 -5.92
CA ASP A 87 -10.10 -6.67 -6.76
C ASP A 87 -8.83 -6.66 -5.91
N ALA A 88 -7.77 -7.27 -6.44
CA ALA A 88 -6.44 -7.12 -5.89
C ALA A 88 -5.83 -5.79 -6.31
N ILE A 89 -5.10 -5.16 -5.40
CA ILE A 89 -4.20 -4.05 -5.71
C ILE A 89 -2.76 -4.54 -5.71
N SER A 90 -1.92 -3.96 -6.55
CA SER A 90 -0.47 -4.17 -6.55
C SER A 90 0.22 -2.94 -5.99
N ILE A 91 1.21 -3.18 -5.14
CA ILE A 91 2.00 -2.12 -4.49
C ILE A 91 3.48 -2.41 -4.76
N ASP A 92 4.13 -1.49 -5.45
CA ASP A 92 5.59 -1.43 -5.53
C ASP A 92 6.09 -0.50 -4.42
N LEU A 93 6.79 -1.08 -3.44
CA LEU A 93 7.27 -0.34 -2.26
C LEU A 93 8.52 0.52 -2.55
N ALA A 94 9.19 0.30 -3.68
CA ALA A 94 10.37 1.06 -4.10
C ALA A 94 10.41 1.22 -5.63
N PRO A 95 9.51 2.03 -6.23
CA PRO A 95 9.26 2.04 -7.67
C PRO A 95 10.44 2.51 -8.53
N SER A 96 11.47 3.12 -7.93
CA SER A 96 12.69 3.51 -8.64
C SER A 96 13.78 2.45 -8.60
N GLU A 97 13.56 1.32 -7.90
CA GLU A 97 14.59 0.33 -7.60
C GLU A 97 14.13 -1.09 -7.89
N GLY A 98 14.94 -1.85 -8.61
CA GLY A 98 14.81 -3.29 -8.73
C GLY A 98 15.39 -3.97 -7.50
N LEU A 99 14.58 -4.21 -6.46
CA LEU A 99 15.09 -4.70 -5.18
C LEU A 99 15.69 -6.11 -5.23
N ALA A 100 15.31 -6.92 -6.22
CA ALA A 100 15.95 -8.20 -6.47
C ALA A 100 17.42 -8.02 -6.89
N GLU A 101 17.69 -7.10 -7.81
CA GLU A 101 19.02 -6.76 -8.29
C GLU A 101 19.86 -6.08 -7.20
N VAL A 102 19.24 -5.20 -6.40
CA VAL A 102 19.87 -4.56 -5.25
C VAL A 102 20.38 -5.60 -4.25
N LEU A 103 19.54 -6.57 -3.86
CA LEU A 103 19.92 -7.64 -2.93
C LEU A 103 21.01 -8.55 -3.50
N LEU A 104 20.92 -8.92 -4.77
CA LEU A 104 21.93 -9.75 -5.43
C LEU A 104 23.27 -9.02 -5.59
N SER A 105 23.25 -7.73 -5.89
CA SER A 105 24.45 -6.89 -5.96
C SER A 105 25.09 -6.74 -4.58
N ALA A 106 24.27 -6.45 -3.56
CA ALA A 106 24.73 -6.35 -2.18
C ALA A 106 25.36 -7.66 -1.68
N LYS A 107 24.83 -8.82 -2.07
CA LYS A 107 25.42 -10.10 -1.73
C LYS A 107 26.85 -10.24 -2.28
N LYS A 108 27.15 -9.67 -3.45
CA LYS A 108 28.51 -9.72 -4.04
C LYS A 108 29.47 -8.73 -3.37
N THR A 109 28.97 -7.55 -3.02
CA THR A 109 29.81 -6.45 -2.50
C THR A 109 29.89 -6.43 -0.97
N ASN A 110 28.84 -6.82 -0.28
CA ASN A 110 28.70 -6.79 1.18
C ASN A 110 28.05 -8.08 1.72
N PRO A 111 28.67 -9.27 1.52
CA PRO A 111 28.07 -10.57 1.81
C PRO A 111 27.68 -10.77 3.27
N ASN A 112 28.30 -10.05 4.19
CA ASN A 112 28.04 -10.15 5.64
C ASN A 112 26.87 -9.28 6.12
N LYS A 113 26.29 -8.40 5.28
CA LYS A 113 25.07 -7.67 5.64
C LYS A 113 23.87 -8.62 5.68
N SER A 114 22.88 -8.29 6.51
CA SER A 114 21.54 -8.90 6.46
C SER A 114 20.67 -8.26 5.38
N ILE A 115 19.53 -8.90 5.02
CA ILE A 115 18.52 -8.33 4.13
C ILE A 115 18.08 -6.96 4.66
N ASN A 116 17.72 -6.87 5.94
CA ASN A 116 17.29 -5.60 6.55
C ASN A 116 18.41 -4.56 6.56
N GLY A 117 19.66 -4.98 6.70
CA GLY A 117 20.82 -4.08 6.63
C GLY A 117 21.00 -3.43 5.26
N VAL A 118 20.64 -4.12 4.18
CA VAL A 118 20.62 -3.55 2.83
C VAL A 118 19.37 -2.69 2.61
N LEU A 119 18.20 -3.21 2.95
CA LEU A 119 16.92 -2.54 2.69
C LEU A 119 16.67 -1.32 3.60
N SER A 120 17.48 -1.12 4.65
CA SER A 120 17.39 0.07 5.53
C SER A 120 17.68 1.40 4.82
N GLU A 121 18.27 1.35 3.62
CA GLU A 121 18.48 2.53 2.76
C GLU A 121 17.16 2.98 2.09
N PHE A 122 16.17 2.09 1.97
CA PHE A 122 14.91 2.34 1.27
C PHE A 122 13.71 2.45 2.22
N PHE A 123 13.75 1.75 3.36
CA PHE A 123 12.58 1.59 4.21
C PHE A 123 12.82 1.94 5.68
N PRO A 124 11.81 2.50 6.36
CA PRO A 124 11.85 2.68 7.82
C PRO A 124 12.03 1.35 8.55
N LYS A 125 12.76 1.36 9.66
CA LYS A 125 13.04 0.16 10.48
C LYS A 125 11.77 -0.58 10.91
N SER A 126 10.71 0.14 11.29
CA SER A 126 9.44 -0.47 11.68
C SER A 126 8.81 -1.27 10.55
N LEU A 127 8.82 -0.73 9.31
CA LEU A 127 8.32 -1.42 8.13
C LEU A 127 9.16 -2.66 7.82
N LEU A 128 10.49 -2.55 7.85
CA LEU A 128 11.39 -3.70 7.61
C LEU A 128 11.15 -4.82 8.61
N SER A 129 11.01 -4.50 9.89
CA SER A 129 10.73 -5.52 10.91
C SER A 129 9.39 -6.23 10.67
N ALA A 130 8.37 -5.49 10.28
CA ALA A 130 7.06 -6.05 9.96
C ALA A 130 7.08 -6.91 8.69
N LEU A 131 7.77 -6.46 7.62
CA LEU A 131 7.95 -7.22 6.37
C LEU A 131 8.75 -8.51 6.61
N GLN A 132 9.84 -8.42 7.38
CA GLN A 132 10.65 -9.58 7.77
C GLN A 132 9.80 -10.63 8.47
N ALA A 133 8.99 -10.23 9.45
CA ALA A 133 8.11 -11.15 10.17
C ALA A 133 7.09 -11.86 9.26
N GLN A 134 6.67 -11.20 8.17
CA GLN A 134 5.69 -11.77 7.22
C GLN A 134 6.33 -12.61 6.10
N TRP A 135 7.47 -12.19 5.56
CA TRP A 135 7.97 -12.74 4.30
C TRP A 135 9.27 -13.52 4.38
N TRP A 136 10.14 -13.17 5.36
CA TRP A 136 11.43 -13.92 5.54
C TRP A 136 11.79 -14.14 7.01
N PRO A 137 10.87 -14.60 7.89
CA PRO A 137 11.16 -14.77 9.31
C PRO A 137 12.31 -15.76 9.57
N ALA A 138 12.43 -16.80 8.75
CA ALA A 138 13.49 -17.80 8.86
C ALA A 138 14.88 -17.27 8.47
N LEU A 139 14.98 -16.09 7.86
CA LEU A 139 16.22 -15.46 7.42
C LEU A 139 16.58 -14.23 8.27
N ALA A 140 15.92 -14.05 9.41
CA ALA A 140 16.06 -12.87 10.25
C ALA A 140 17.52 -12.61 10.67
N ASP A 141 18.22 -13.67 11.04
CA ASP A 141 19.60 -13.62 11.55
C ASP A 141 20.64 -14.01 10.50
N SER A 142 20.20 -14.28 9.25
CA SER A 142 21.08 -14.71 8.17
C SER A 142 21.78 -13.54 7.49
N THR A 143 23.02 -13.75 7.11
CA THR A 143 23.76 -12.87 6.22
C THR A 143 23.43 -13.18 4.75
N LEU A 144 23.63 -12.22 3.86
CA LEU A 144 23.36 -12.39 2.42
C LEU A 144 24.13 -13.56 1.81
N HIS A 145 25.34 -13.82 2.29
CA HIS A 145 26.19 -14.92 1.83
C HIS A 145 25.51 -16.29 2.06
N GLU A 146 24.80 -16.47 3.17
CA GLU A 146 24.13 -17.73 3.54
C GLU A 146 22.82 -17.96 2.77
N ILE A 147 22.22 -16.89 2.24
CA ILE A 147 20.94 -16.95 1.56
C ILE A 147 21.11 -17.29 0.07
N LYS A 148 20.31 -18.20 -0.46
CA LYS A 148 20.33 -18.56 -1.87
C LYS A 148 19.89 -17.38 -2.75
N ASN A 149 20.49 -17.22 -3.92
CA ASN A 149 20.14 -16.14 -4.86
C ASN A 149 18.65 -16.14 -5.23
N GLN A 150 18.06 -17.32 -5.42
CA GLN A 150 16.63 -17.46 -5.71
C GLN A 150 15.75 -16.89 -4.58
N GLN A 151 16.12 -17.06 -3.32
CA GLN A 151 15.39 -16.51 -2.18
C GLN A 151 15.47 -14.97 -2.17
N LEU A 152 16.65 -14.41 -2.44
CA LEU A 152 16.82 -12.95 -2.56
C LEU A 152 16.02 -12.38 -3.72
N GLN A 153 15.98 -13.07 -4.86
CA GLN A 153 15.16 -12.68 -6.00
C GLN A 153 13.65 -12.67 -5.66
N ILE A 154 13.17 -13.71 -4.99
CA ILE A 154 11.75 -13.80 -4.58
C ILE A 154 11.40 -12.66 -3.62
N ILE A 155 12.24 -12.39 -2.61
CA ILE A 155 12.01 -11.32 -1.64
C ILE A 155 12.00 -9.95 -2.33
N GLY A 156 13.00 -9.67 -3.17
CA GLY A 156 13.08 -8.41 -3.90
C GLY A 156 11.88 -8.23 -4.85
N TRP A 157 11.52 -9.27 -5.60
CA TRP A 157 10.34 -9.24 -6.47
C TRP A 157 9.06 -8.99 -5.68
N GLN A 158 8.89 -9.64 -4.52
CA GLN A 158 7.71 -9.47 -3.67
C GLN A 158 7.59 -8.06 -3.10
N LEU A 159 8.70 -7.39 -2.82
CA LEU A 159 8.73 -6.00 -2.37
C LEU A 159 8.31 -5.01 -3.47
N ASN A 160 8.68 -5.31 -4.73
CA ASN A 160 8.23 -4.52 -5.89
C ASN A 160 6.85 -4.94 -6.42
N ASN A 161 6.28 -6.08 -5.99
CA ASN A 161 5.02 -6.62 -6.51
C ASN A 161 4.13 -7.14 -5.37
N TRP A 162 3.99 -6.37 -4.31
CA TRP A 162 3.13 -6.77 -3.20
C TRP A 162 1.66 -6.70 -3.60
N SER A 163 1.03 -7.87 -3.74
CA SER A 163 -0.40 -7.98 -4.05
C SER A 163 -1.21 -8.23 -2.78
N LEU A 164 -2.29 -7.49 -2.62
CA LEU A 164 -3.27 -7.70 -1.55
C LEU A 164 -4.68 -7.34 -2.02
N VAL A 165 -5.69 -7.93 -1.38
CA VAL A 165 -7.10 -7.62 -1.63
C VAL A 165 -7.64 -6.83 -0.45
N PRO A 166 -7.96 -5.53 -0.60
CA PRO A 166 -8.63 -4.76 0.43
C PRO A 166 -10.00 -5.37 0.77
N SER A 167 -10.39 -5.28 2.04
CA SER A 167 -11.70 -5.80 2.49
C SER A 167 -12.86 -4.85 2.22
N GLY A 168 -12.57 -3.61 1.84
CA GLY A 168 -13.54 -2.56 1.55
C GLY A 168 -12.90 -1.19 1.62
N THR A 169 -13.75 -0.17 1.73
CA THR A 169 -13.34 1.22 2.00
C THR A 169 -13.95 1.69 3.32
N GLU A 170 -13.51 2.87 3.81
CA GLU A 170 -14.15 3.50 4.98
C GLU A 170 -15.49 4.18 4.65
N GLY A 171 -15.90 4.16 3.38
CA GLY A 171 -17.18 4.69 2.90
C GLY A 171 -17.31 6.20 3.08
N TYR A 172 -18.53 6.68 3.02
CA TYR A 172 -18.87 8.12 3.08
C TYR A 172 -18.38 8.82 4.35
N ARG A 173 -18.05 8.10 5.40
CA ARG A 173 -17.56 8.69 6.65
C ARG A 173 -16.24 9.44 6.48
N THR A 174 -15.37 8.98 5.59
CA THR A 174 -14.02 9.51 5.37
C THR A 174 -13.76 9.89 3.91
N ALA A 175 -14.72 9.64 3.02
CA ALA A 175 -14.60 10.02 1.62
C ALA A 175 -14.46 11.54 1.47
N GLU A 176 -13.55 11.99 0.63
CA GLU A 176 -13.35 13.42 0.35
C GLU A 176 -14.36 13.93 -0.68
N VAL A 177 -14.74 13.08 -1.63
CA VAL A 177 -15.72 13.38 -2.69
C VAL A 177 -16.70 12.24 -2.91
N THR A 178 -17.78 12.50 -3.65
CA THR A 178 -18.84 11.55 -4.04
C THR A 178 -19.20 11.74 -5.50
#